data_4c3c50edf0631a59f8fb39c7d1418e2c
#
_entry.id   4c3c50edf0631a59f8fb39c7d1418e2c
#
_cell.length_a   1.000
_cell.length_b   1.000
_cell.length_c   1.000
_cell.angle_alpha   90.00
_cell.angle_beta   90.00
_cell.angle_gamma   90.00
#
_symmetry.space_group_name_H-M   'P 1'
#
loop_
_entity.id
_entity.type
_entity.pdbx_description
1 polymer ?
#
loop_
_entity_poly.entity_id
_entity_poly.type
_entity_poly.pdbx_seq_one_letter_code
_entity_poly.pdbx_strand_id
1 'polypeptide(L)'
;SNGEQIGTHKGYPFYTVGQYKGLETKEKLYVTAIDHHQNLITAGQKSDCYHSTVEIDTLHLHQTKRIENCEKFLIKIRGKDEGTIGSIRLSKQKTQNMPVSNNAPTKAIITFDNAVFAPMRGQDVVAYANDDTIVLGGVII
;
A
#
# COMPACT_ATOMS: atom_id res chain seq x y z
N SER A 1 -18.47 -3.91 -4.64
CA SER A 1 -18.84 -5.03 -5.54
C SER A 1 -19.97 -5.84 -4.88
N ASN A 2 -20.93 -6.28 -5.67
CA ASN A 2 -22.05 -7.12 -5.24
C ASN A 2 -21.71 -8.63 -5.25
N GLY A 3 -20.49 -9.01 -5.59
CA GLY A 3 -20.01 -10.39 -5.65
C GLY A 3 -20.51 -11.19 -6.87
N GLU A 4 -21.10 -10.52 -7.87
CA GLU A 4 -21.58 -11.17 -9.08
C GLU A 4 -20.42 -11.59 -9.98
N GLN A 5 -20.49 -12.82 -10.52
CA GLN A 5 -19.54 -13.27 -11.53
C GLN A 5 -19.87 -12.63 -12.88
N ILE A 6 -19.00 -11.77 -13.38
CA ILE A 6 -19.19 -11.02 -14.63
C ILE A 6 -18.46 -11.62 -15.83
N GLY A 7 -17.62 -12.65 -15.63
CA GLY A 7 -16.88 -13.29 -16.71
C GLY A 7 -15.85 -14.30 -16.22
N THR A 8 -15.00 -14.74 -17.16
CA THR A 8 -13.86 -15.60 -16.92
C THR A 8 -12.58 -14.93 -17.45
N HIS A 9 -11.43 -15.33 -16.94
CA HIS A 9 -10.14 -14.76 -17.33
C HIS A 9 -9.08 -15.84 -17.59
N LYS A 10 -7.96 -15.49 -18.23
CA LYS A 10 -6.89 -16.41 -18.65
C LYS A 10 -5.95 -16.87 -17.52
N GLY A 11 -6.24 -16.45 -16.29
CA GLY A 11 -5.40 -16.69 -15.11
C GLY A 11 -4.89 -15.37 -14.51
N TYR A 12 -4.81 -15.32 -13.17
CA TYR A 12 -4.44 -14.11 -12.43
C TYR A 12 -3.05 -13.52 -12.81
N PRO A 13 -2.03 -14.29 -13.26
CA PRO A 13 -0.70 -13.71 -13.56
C PRO A 13 -0.71 -12.69 -14.71
N PHE A 14 -1.76 -12.68 -15.52
CA PHE A 14 -1.91 -11.73 -16.63
C PHE A 14 -2.54 -10.40 -16.21
N TYR A 15 -2.84 -10.21 -14.93
CA TYR A 15 -3.56 -9.03 -14.44
C TYR A 15 -2.82 -8.36 -13.30
N THR A 16 -3.03 -7.05 -13.19
CA THR A 16 -2.44 -6.19 -12.16
C THR A 16 -3.53 -5.28 -11.59
N VAL A 17 -3.53 -5.04 -10.29
CA VAL A 17 -4.47 -4.11 -9.65
C VAL A 17 -4.33 -2.73 -10.28
N GLY A 18 -5.45 -2.08 -10.59
CA GLY A 18 -5.53 -0.83 -11.33
C GLY A 18 -5.55 -0.98 -12.86
N GLN A 19 -5.34 -2.18 -13.40
CA GLN A 19 -5.44 -2.44 -14.83
C GLN A 19 -6.91 -2.44 -15.28
N TYR A 20 -7.18 -1.85 -16.45
CA TYR A 20 -8.50 -1.94 -17.10
C TYR A 20 -8.46 -2.66 -18.45
N LYS A 21 -7.29 -2.68 -19.12
CA LYS A 21 -7.13 -3.37 -20.40
C LYS A 21 -7.11 -4.88 -20.20
N GLY A 22 -7.74 -5.62 -21.10
CA GLY A 22 -7.80 -7.08 -21.07
C GLY A 22 -8.92 -7.66 -20.20
N LEU A 23 -9.74 -6.81 -19.57
CA LEU A 23 -11.03 -7.23 -19.01
C LEU A 23 -12.08 -7.15 -20.13
N GLU A 24 -12.65 -8.29 -20.51
CA GLU A 24 -13.70 -8.39 -21.52
C GLU A 24 -15.08 -8.08 -20.90
N THR A 25 -15.27 -6.83 -20.50
CA THR A 25 -16.51 -6.35 -19.85
C THR A 25 -17.17 -5.28 -20.71
N LYS A 26 -18.51 -5.20 -20.64
CA LYS A 26 -19.30 -4.18 -21.37
C LYS A 26 -19.00 -2.77 -20.89
N GLU A 27 -18.70 -2.62 -19.62
CA GLU A 27 -18.32 -1.35 -18.99
C GLU A 27 -16.83 -1.30 -18.73
N LYS A 28 -16.27 -0.09 -18.63
CA LYS A 28 -14.85 0.10 -18.28
C LYS A 28 -14.64 -0.16 -16.80
N LEU A 29 -14.29 -1.39 -16.45
CA LEU A 29 -13.95 -1.80 -15.11
C LEU A 29 -12.42 -1.88 -14.92
N TYR A 30 -12.00 -1.82 -13.68
CA TYR A 30 -10.61 -1.89 -13.23
C TYR A 30 -10.44 -3.07 -12.29
N VAL A 31 -9.30 -3.75 -12.36
CA VAL A 31 -8.93 -4.77 -11.38
C VAL A 31 -8.75 -4.10 -10.02
N THR A 32 -9.56 -4.45 -9.04
CA THR A 32 -9.50 -3.89 -7.68
C THR A 32 -8.82 -4.82 -6.69
N ALA A 33 -8.90 -6.14 -6.92
CA ALA A 33 -8.22 -7.14 -6.10
C ALA A 33 -7.91 -8.41 -6.91
N ILE A 34 -6.89 -9.15 -6.47
CA ILE A 34 -6.50 -10.45 -7.03
C ILE A 34 -6.33 -11.43 -5.87
N ASP A 35 -7.08 -12.52 -5.89
CA ASP A 35 -6.90 -13.66 -5.00
C ASP A 35 -6.15 -14.77 -5.74
N HIS A 36 -4.89 -14.97 -5.38
CA HIS A 36 -4.02 -15.97 -5.99
C HIS A 36 -4.44 -17.41 -5.68
N HIS A 37 -5.02 -17.65 -4.49
CA HIS A 37 -5.42 -18.99 -4.05
C HIS A 37 -6.67 -19.47 -4.77
N GLN A 38 -7.63 -18.56 -4.97
CA GLN A 38 -8.88 -18.87 -5.64
C GLN A 38 -8.82 -18.63 -7.15
N ASN A 39 -7.69 -18.11 -7.67
CA ASN A 39 -7.57 -17.66 -9.04
C ASN A 39 -8.72 -16.72 -9.41
N LEU A 40 -9.01 -15.75 -8.53
CA LEU A 40 -10.13 -14.82 -8.67
C LEU A 40 -9.63 -13.39 -8.87
N ILE A 41 -10.24 -12.69 -9.81
CA ILE A 41 -10.02 -11.27 -10.06
C ILE A 41 -11.29 -10.51 -9.73
N THR A 42 -11.19 -9.53 -8.84
CA THR A 42 -12.29 -8.62 -8.56
C THR A 42 -12.13 -7.38 -9.43
N ALA A 43 -13.23 -7.00 -10.08
CA ALA A 43 -13.29 -5.78 -10.90
C ALA A 43 -14.31 -4.81 -10.32
N GLY A 44 -14.03 -3.52 -10.45
CA GLY A 44 -14.87 -2.44 -9.93
C GLY A 44 -14.63 -1.12 -10.67
N GLN A 45 -15.18 -0.03 -10.15
CA GLN A 45 -14.99 1.30 -10.69
C GLN A 45 -13.54 1.79 -10.43
N LYS A 46 -13.08 2.78 -11.20
CA LYS A 46 -11.76 3.40 -10.99
C LYS A 46 -11.60 3.95 -9.57
N SER A 47 -12.67 4.51 -9.00
CA SER A 47 -12.71 5.02 -7.62
C SER A 47 -12.34 3.97 -6.59
N ASP A 48 -12.69 2.70 -6.83
CA ASP A 48 -12.45 1.60 -5.91
C ASP A 48 -10.96 1.19 -5.82
N CYS A 49 -10.15 1.69 -6.76
CA CYS A 49 -8.70 1.49 -6.77
C CYS A 49 -7.93 2.55 -5.95
N TYR A 50 -8.60 3.56 -5.40
CA TYR A 50 -7.94 4.60 -4.61
C TYR A 50 -7.95 4.25 -3.12
N HIS A 51 -6.80 4.35 -2.48
CA HIS A 51 -6.62 4.05 -1.07
C HIS A 51 -6.02 5.24 -0.34
N SER A 52 -6.61 5.59 0.80
CA SER A 52 -6.12 6.65 1.69
C SER A 52 -5.11 6.13 2.71
N THR A 53 -5.01 4.81 2.89
CA THR A 53 -4.09 4.18 3.84
C THR A 53 -3.44 2.95 3.24
N VAL A 54 -2.20 2.68 3.64
CA VAL A 54 -1.52 1.39 3.40
C VAL A 54 -0.82 0.95 4.69
N GLU A 55 -0.71 -0.36 4.88
CA GLU A 55 0.13 -0.96 5.90
C GLU A 55 1.42 -1.45 5.26
N ILE A 56 2.55 -1.20 5.93
CA ILE A 56 3.87 -1.62 5.49
C ILE A 56 4.61 -2.38 6.59
N ASP A 57 5.45 -3.32 6.19
CA ASP A 57 6.42 -4.00 7.06
C ASP A 57 7.85 -3.90 6.50
N THR A 58 8.75 -4.77 6.97
CA THR A 58 10.16 -4.77 6.55
C THR A 58 10.78 -3.38 6.69
N LEU A 59 10.54 -2.75 7.85
CA LEU A 59 10.83 -1.33 8.08
C LEU A 59 12.33 -1.06 8.17
N HIS A 60 12.81 -0.09 7.38
CA HIS A 60 14.10 0.57 7.50
C HIS A 60 13.88 1.97 8.07
N LEU A 61 14.08 2.12 9.38
CA LEU A 61 13.83 3.37 10.10
C LEU A 61 15.11 4.19 10.20
N HIS A 62 15.08 5.43 9.70
CA HIS A 62 16.21 6.36 9.74
C HIS A 62 15.99 7.52 10.71
N GLN A 63 14.77 8.06 10.79
CA GLN A 63 14.46 9.25 11.61
C GLN A 63 13.18 9.06 12.42
N THR A 64 13.20 8.12 13.37
CA THR A 64 12.03 7.74 14.20
C THR A 64 11.43 8.93 14.98
N LYS A 65 12.29 9.83 15.49
CA LYS A 65 11.82 11.02 16.24
C LYS A 65 10.90 11.94 15.42
N ARG A 66 11.17 12.09 14.12
CA ARG A 66 10.31 12.91 13.23
C ARG A 66 8.93 12.26 13.06
N ILE A 67 8.88 10.93 12.98
CA ILE A 67 7.62 10.18 12.92
C ILE A 67 6.83 10.34 14.23
N GLU A 68 7.50 10.26 15.37
CA GLU A 68 6.89 10.45 16.70
C GLU A 68 6.35 11.88 16.89
N ASN A 69 6.99 12.88 16.29
CA ASN A 69 6.52 14.26 16.27
C ASN A 69 5.33 14.51 15.33
N CYS A 70 4.80 13.47 14.68
CA CYS A 70 3.66 13.56 13.75
C CYS A 70 3.91 14.52 12.58
N GLU A 71 5.15 14.63 12.10
CA GLU A 71 5.46 15.40 10.90
C GLU A 71 4.79 14.80 9.66
N LYS A 72 4.62 15.63 8.64
CA LYS A 72 4.18 15.18 7.31
C LYS A 72 5.39 14.89 6.43
N PHE A 73 5.26 13.87 5.59
CA PHE A 73 6.33 13.37 4.74
C PHE A 73 5.88 13.27 3.29
N LEU A 74 6.82 13.46 2.37
CA LEU A 74 6.62 13.09 0.97
C LEU A 74 6.80 11.58 0.85
N ILE A 75 5.74 10.87 0.45
CA ILE A 75 5.71 9.41 0.40
C ILE A 75 5.63 8.96 -1.05
N LYS A 76 6.58 8.13 -1.48
CA LYS A 76 6.66 7.53 -2.80
C LYS A 76 6.47 6.02 -2.70
N ILE A 77 5.60 5.46 -3.55
CA ILE A 77 5.32 4.01 -3.61
C ILE A 77 6.09 3.34 -4.75
N ARG A 78 6.45 4.08 -5.81
CA ARG A 78 7.14 3.55 -6.99
C ARG A 78 8.28 4.48 -7.36
N GLY A 79 9.35 3.93 -7.97
CA GLY A 79 10.52 4.72 -8.30
C GLY A 79 10.30 5.91 -9.24
N LYS A 80 9.19 5.93 -9.99
CA LYS A 80 8.78 7.03 -10.88
C LYS A 80 7.61 7.84 -10.35
N ASP A 81 7.17 7.60 -9.10
CA ASP A 81 6.09 8.33 -8.47
C ASP A 81 6.60 9.72 -8.04
N GLU A 82 5.82 10.76 -8.34
CA GLU A 82 6.10 12.11 -7.82
C GLU A 82 5.96 12.16 -6.30
N GLY A 83 5.19 11.25 -5.74
CA GLY A 83 4.89 11.13 -4.33
C GLY A 83 3.66 11.92 -3.92
N THR A 84 3.19 11.65 -2.73
CA THR A 84 2.08 12.37 -2.09
C THR A 84 2.40 12.63 -0.63
N ILE A 85 1.80 13.66 -0.07
CA ILE A 85 1.98 14.00 1.34
C ILE A 85 1.14 13.06 2.19
N GLY A 86 1.72 12.63 3.31
CA GLY A 86 1.03 11.77 4.27
C GLY A 86 1.70 11.76 5.64
N SER A 87 1.09 11.05 6.55
CA SER A 87 1.60 10.80 7.90
C SER A 87 1.89 9.33 8.12
N ILE A 88 2.78 9.03 9.06
CA ILE A 88 3.23 7.69 9.39
C ILE A 88 2.93 7.43 10.86
N ARG A 89 2.36 6.27 11.16
CA ARG A 89 2.18 5.78 12.52
C ARG A 89 2.85 4.42 12.66
N LEU A 90 3.84 4.33 13.55
CA LEU A 90 4.52 3.08 13.87
C LEU A 90 3.63 2.19 14.75
N SER A 91 3.54 0.91 14.39
CA SER A 91 2.82 -0.10 15.18
C SER A 91 3.84 -0.88 16.02
N LYS A 92 3.71 -0.81 17.34
CA LYS A 92 4.48 -1.64 18.26
C LYS A 92 3.74 -2.95 18.45
N GLN A 93 4.32 -4.08 18.04
CA GLN A 93 3.79 -5.37 18.46
C GLN A 93 4.07 -5.56 19.95
N LYS A 94 3.00 -5.65 20.74
CA LYS A 94 3.10 -6.19 22.10
C LYS A 94 3.25 -7.72 21.99
N THR A 95 4.45 -8.22 21.89
CA THR A 95 4.73 -9.64 22.11
C THR A 95 4.74 -9.87 23.61
N GLN A 96 3.79 -10.63 24.12
CA GLN A 96 3.56 -10.88 25.56
C GLN A 96 4.71 -11.62 26.27
N ASN A 97 5.78 -12.07 25.59
CA ASN A 97 6.81 -12.93 26.17
C ASN A 97 8.24 -12.65 25.69
N MET A 98 8.60 -11.42 25.29
CA MET A 98 9.99 -11.08 24.98
C MET A 98 10.55 -9.99 25.89
N PRO A 99 11.86 -10.06 26.25
CA PRO A 99 12.49 -9.05 27.08
C PRO A 99 12.45 -7.67 26.40
N VAL A 100 12.31 -6.63 27.20
CA VAL A 100 12.03 -5.22 26.82
C VAL A 100 13.02 -4.59 25.83
N SER A 101 14.13 -5.24 25.51
CA SER A 101 15.20 -4.72 24.65
C SER A 101 14.92 -4.76 23.13
N ASN A 102 13.85 -5.43 22.67
CA ASN A 102 13.55 -5.62 21.23
C ASN A 102 12.20 -5.06 20.78
N ASN A 103 11.74 -3.96 21.39
CA ASN A 103 10.48 -3.30 21.00
C ASN A 103 10.62 -2.37 19.78
N ALA A 104 11.45 -2.72 18.79
CA ALA A 104 11.48 -2.00 17.53
C ALA A 104 10.13 -2.19 16.80
N PRO A 105 9.54 -1.12 16.25
CA PRO A 105 8.32 -1.26 15.46
C PRO A 105 8.60 -2.10 14.23
N THR A 106 7.74 -3.10 13.97
CA THR A 106 7.88 -4.01 12.82
C THR A 106 6.96 -3.65 11.66
N LYS A 107 5.95 -2.82 11.95
CA LYS A 107 4.97 -2.37 10.97
C LYS A 107 4.70 -0.88 11.11
N ALA A 108 4.24 -0.27 10.03
CA ALA A 108 3.74 1.09 10.04
C ALA A 108 2.46 1.21 9.22
N ILE A 109 1.61 2.15 9.61
CA ILE A 109 0.44 2.57 8.84
C ILE A 109 0.76 3.94 8.26
N ILE A 110 0.64 4.06 6.94
CA ILE A 110 0.78 5.31 6.22
C ILE A 110 -0.63 5.80 5.89
N THR A 111 -0.92 7.05 6.20
CA THR A 111 -2.17 7.73 5.83
C THR A 111 -1.83 8.87 4.88
N PHE A 112 -2.35 8.81 3.67
CA PHE A 112 -2.14 9.81 2.62
C PHE A 112 -3.16 10.95 2.75
N ASP A 113 -2.72 12.18 2.50
CA ASP A 113 -3.62 13.34 2.46
C ASP A 113 -4.52 13.30 1.21
N ASN A 114 -4.00 12.77 0.10
CA ASN A 114 -4.77 12.45 -1.10
C ASN A 114 -4.64 10.96 -1.40
N ALA A 115 -5.76 10.29 -1.62
CA ALA A 115 -5.79 8.86 -1.90
C ALA A 115 -4.92 8.50 -3.12
N VAL A 116 -4.13 7.44 -3.01
CA VAL A 116 -3.21 6.95 -4.04
C VAL A 116 -3.87 5.86 -4.89
N PHE A 117 -3.54 5.84 -6.18
CA PHE A 117 -4.12 4.89 -7.12
C PHE A 117 -3.39 3.54 -7.08
N ALA A 118 -4.14 2.48 -6.82
CA ALA A 118 -3.73 1.08 -6.92
C ALA A 118 -2.40 0.76 -6.21
N PRO A 119 -2.25 1.07 -4.92
CA PRO A 119 -1.12 0.57 -4.15
C PRO A 119 -1.23 -0.94 -4.04
N MET A 120 -0.11 -1.66 -4.22
CA MET A 120 -0.12 -3.12 -4.28
C MET A 120 0.82 -3.72 -3.24
N ARG A 121 0.43 -4.88 -2.71
CA ARG A 121 1.30 -5.70 -1.86
C ARG A 121 2.62 -5.99 -2.57
N GLY A 122 3.72 -5.93 -1.82
CA GLY A 122 5.06 -6.15 -2.34
C GLY A 122 5.71 -4.93 -3.00
N GLN A 123 5.04 -3.78 -3.06
CA GLN A 123 5.65 -2.53 -3.53
C GLN A 123 6.45 -1.86 -2.42
N ASP A 124 7.62 -1.35 -2.80
CA ASP A 124 8.44 -0.52 -1.93
C ASP A 124 7.80 0.84 -1.68
N VAL A 125 7.93 1.30 -0.45
CA VAL A 125 7.51 2.64 -0.02
C VAL A 125 8.70 3.34 0.60
N VAL A 126 8.92 4.58 0.22
CA VAL A 126 9.94 5.44 0.82
C VAL A 126 9.32 6.77 1.23
N ALA A 127 9.56 7.18 2.46
CA ALA A 127 9.14 8.47 3.00
C ALA A 127 10.33 9.41 3.15
N TYR A 128 10.17 10.64 2.67
CA TYR A 128 11.16 11.72 2.70
C TYR A 128 10.66 12.87 3.57
N ALA A 129 11.56 13.46 4.32
CA ALA A 129 11.32 14.73 4.99
C ALA A 129 11.45 15.91 4.01
N ASN A 130 11.09 17.11 4.48
CA ASN A 130 11.15 18.35 3.67
C ASN A 130 12.56 18.74 3.23
N ASP A 131 13.61 18.17 3.83
CA ASP A 131 15.01 18.35 3.50
C ASP A 131 15.57 17.21 2.60
N ASP A 132 14.68 16.46 1.95
CA ASP A 132 14.96 15.30 1.10
C ASP A 132 15.67 14.13 1.81
N THR A 133 15.75 14.15 3.14
CA THR A 133 16.30 13.01 3.88
C THR A 133 15.30 11.87 3.99
N ILE A 134 15.79 10.63 3.83
CA ILE A 134 14.97 9.44 4.02
C ILE A 134 14.62 9.28 5.50
N VAL A 135 13.35 9.15 5.79
CA VAL A 135 12.81 8.95 7.12
C VAL A 135 12.51 7.48 7.39
N LEU A 136 11.93 6.81 6.40
CA LEU A 136 11.51 5.42 6.49
C LEU A 136 11.47 4.79 5.10
N GLY A 137 11.85 3.51 5.03
CA GLY A 137 11.54 2.61 3.92
C GLY A 137 10.77 1.39 4.42
N GLY A 138 10.00 0.74 3.54
CA GLY A 138 9.26 -0.48 3.84
C GLY A 138 8.55 -1.06 2.64
N VAL A 139 7.80 -2.15 2.85
CA VAL A 139 7.07 -2.88 1.80
C VAL A 139 5.60 -2.97 2.15
N ILE A 140 4.70 -2.70 1.21
CA ILE A 140 3.24 -2.81 1.38
C ILE A 140 2.84 -4.27 1.62
N ILE A 141 2.00 -4.53 2.64
CA ILE A 141 1.50 -5.85 3.02
C ILE A 141 -0.01 -5.98 2.87
#